data_c12dc662709122ed035edee687dff713
#
_entry.id   c12dc662709122ed035edee687dff713
#
_cell.length_a   1.000
_cell.length_b   1.000
_cell.length_c   1.000
_cell.angle_alpha   90.00
_cell.angle_beta   90.00
_cell.angle_gamma   90.00
#
_symmetry.space_group_name_H-M   'P 1'
#
loop_
_entity.id
_entity.type
_entity.pdbx_description
1 polymer ?
#
loop_
_entity_poly.entity_id
_entity_poly.type
_entity_poly.pdbx_seq_one_letter_code
_entity_poly.pdbx_strand_id
1 'polypeptide(L)'
;SLTVMNNSTESIIADKLVTVGGNSSHTVTGNCGITSLANLNLFNAEKFSHTSLNNFALTIDGAQLIGVTGTQATDVTGNVTETYGGTQVTDVTGSQTTTAASMDINGGSGIDMDASTINLN
;
A
#
# COMPACT_ATOMS: atom_id res chain seq x y z
N SER A 1 33.18 15.87 9.41
CA SER A 1 32.69 14.65 8.71
C SER A 1 33.21 13.42 9.44
N LEU A 2 32.40 12.40 9.58
CA LEU A 2 32.80 11.08 10.08
C LEU A 2 32.84 10.12 8.90
N THR A 3 34.01 9.55 8.65
CA THR A 3 34.21 8.50 7.63
C THR A 3 34.58 7.20 8.34
N VAL A 4 33.75 6.17 8.16
CA VAL A 4 34.00 4.82 8.68
C VAL A 4 34.22 3.90 7.50
N MET A 5 35.41 3.36 7.36
CA MET A 5 35.79 2.48 6.24
C MET A 5 35.45 1.00 6.48
N ASN A 6 34.96 0.68 7.66
CA ASN A 6 34.62 -0.67 8.05
C ASN A 6 33.29 -0.65 8.84
N ASN A 7 33.08 -1.55 9.77
CA ASN A 7 31.84 -1.61 10.54
C ASN A 7 31.71 -0.45 11.52
N SER A 8 30.53 0.16 11.58
CA SER A 8 30.14 1.12 12.61
C SER A 8 28.89 0.65 13.32
N THR A 9 28.89 0.67 14.64
CA THR A 9 27.75 0.34 15.48
C THR A 9 27.44 1.53 16.37
N GLU A 10 26.21 2.00 16.36
CA GLU A 10 25.69 2.98 17.30
C GLU A 10 24.59 2.31 18.14
N SER A 11 24.76 2.29 19.47
CA SER A 11 23.77 1.77 20.39
C SER A 11 23.26 2.89 21.30
N ILE A 12 21.96 3.13 21.25
CA ILE A 12 21.30 4.17 22.05
C ILE A 12 20.22 3.51 22.88
N ILE A 13 20.37 3.58 24.19
CA ILE A 13 19.48 2.90 25.15
C ILE A 13 18.23 3.75 25.45
N ALA A 14 18.31 5.06 25.21
CA ALA A 14 17.20 5.99 25.42
C ALA A 14 16.77 6.61 24.08
N ASP A 15 16.51 7.90 24.05
CA ASP A 15 16.00 8.60 22.89
C ASP A 15 17.14 9.14 22.00
N LYS A 16 16.96 9.04 20.68
CA LYS A 16 17.78 9.73 19.71
C LYS A 16 16.92 10.68 18.88
N LEU A 17 17.28 11.96 18.91
CA LEU A 17 16.68 12.97 18.04
C LEU A 17 17.68 13.38 16.96
N VAL A 18 17.29 13.25 15.70
CA VAL A 18 18.07 13.77 14.56
C VAL A 18 17.20 14.80 13.84
N THR A 19 17.62 16.05 13.84
CA THR A 19 16.95 17.13 13.13
C THR A 19 17.84 17.60 11.99
N VAL A 20 17.30 17.58 10.78
CA VAL A 20 17.97 18.06 9.57
C VAL A 20 17.13 19.19 8.98
N GLY A 21 17.68 20.41 8.99
CA GLY A 21 16.98 21.58 8.47
C GLY A 21 17.04 21.72 6.93
N GLY A 22 17.76 20.83 6.28
CA GLY A 22 17.87 20.78 4.81
C GLY A 22 17.70 19.37 4.31
N ASN A 23 18.42 19.00 3.26
CA ASN A 23 18.33 17.67 2.67
C ASN A 23 19.07 16.62 3.51
N SER A 24 18.47 15.47 3.64
CA SER A 24 19.11 14.27 4.20
C SER A 24 19.02 13.14 3.18
N SER A 25 20.11 12.43 2.95
CA SER A 25 20.14 11.24 2.10
C SER A 25 20.73 10.04 2.82
N HIS A 26 20.16 8.88 2.61
CA HIS A 26 20.68 7.61 3.09
C HIS A 26 20.79 6.64 1.91
N THR A 27 21.99 6.25 1.57
CA THR A 27 22.26 5.34 0.46
C THR A 27 22.85 4.05 1.00
N VAL A 28 22.24 2.93 0.68
CA VAL A 28 22.69 1.59 1.05
C VAL A 28 22.80 0.75 -0.22
N THR A 29 24.00 0.28 -0.54
CA THR A 29 24.24 -0.59 -1.70
C THR A 29 23.97 -2.07 -1.41
N GLY A 30 23.88 -2.45 -0.14
CA GLY A 30 23.52 -3.78 0.31
C GLY A 30 22.11 -3.81 0.92
N ASN A 31 21.92 -4.63 1.92
CA ASN A 31 20.63 -4.75 2.63
C ASN A 31 20.42 -3.59 3.60
N CYS A 32 19.25 -3.01 3.59
CA CYS A 32 18.80 -2.04 4.59
C CYS A 32 17.59 -2.59 5.32
N GLY A 33 17.66 -2.69 6.65
CA GLY A 33 16.56 -3.12 7.49
C GLY A 33 16.14 -2.01 8.46
N ILE A 34 14.84 -1.80 8.61
CA ILE A 34 14.26 -0.93 9.63
C ILE A 34 13.28 -1.79 10.42
N THR A 35 13.53 -1.95 11.70
CA THR A 35 12.64 -2.70 12.62
C THR A 35 12.14 -1.76 13.69
N SER A 36 10.83 -1.71 13.87
CA SER A 36 10.17 -1.02 14.96
C SER A 36 9.26 -1.99 15.71
N LEU A 37 9.49 -2.17 16.99
CA LEU A 37 8.68 -3.08 17.82
C LEU A 37 7.40 -2.42 18.37
N ALA A 38 7.27 -1.12 18.16
CA ALA A 38 6.09 -0.36 18.56
C ALA A 38 5.52 0.37 17.33
N ASN A 39 5.70 1.66 17.23
CA ASN A 39 5.16 2.46 16.15
C ASN A 39 6.26 2.95 15.22
N LEU A 40 6.06 2.83 13.91
CA LEU A 40 6.83 3.53 12.90
C LEU A 40 5.91 4.54 12.22
N ASN A 41 6.16 5.83 12.46
CA ASN A 41 5.41 6.91 11.84
C ASN A 41 6.23 7.57 10.73
N LEU A 42 5.69 7.56 9.50
CA LEU A 42 6.24 8.27 8.36
C LEU A 42 5.26 9.36 7.96
N PHE A 43 5.63 10.61 8.20
CA PHE A 43 4.84 11.77 7.79
C PHE A 43 5.56 12.51 6.66
N ASN A 44 4.85 12.75 5.57
CA ASN A 44 5.33 13.53 4.45
C ASN A 44 4.28 14.54 4.02
N ALA A 45 4.64 15.82 3.99
CA ALA A 45 3.73 16.89 3.69
C ALA A 45 3.45 17.06 2.19
N GLU A 46 4.33 16.57 1.32
CA GLU A 46 4.21 16.74 -0.13
C GLU A 46 4.12 15.40 -0.86
N LYS A 47 5.22 14.67 -0.97
CA LYS A 47 5.29 13.43 -1.75
C LYS A 47 6.03 12.33 -1.00
N PHE A 48 5.38 11.20 -0.82
CA PHE A 48 6.03 9.93 -0.48
C PHE A 48 6.11 9.05 -1.72
N SER A 49 7.31 8.56 -2.06
CA SER A 49 7.52 7.68 -3.21
C SER A 49 8.26 6.43 -2.79
N HIS A 50 7.73 5.28 -3.19
CA HIS A 50 8.41 3.99 -3.08
C HIS A 50 8.51 3.37 -4.47
N THR A 51 9.72 2.94 -4.86
CA THR A 51 9.97 2.24 -6.12
C THR A 51 10.66 0.92 -5.82
N SER A 52 10.07 -0.17 -6.28
CA SER A 52 10.68 -1.50 -6.24
C SER A 52 10.83 -2.03 -7.67
N LEU A 53 12.04 -2.40 -8.04
CA LEU A 53 12.33 -2.92 -9.39
C LEU A 53 12.00 -4.41 -9.54
N ASN A 54 11.87 -5.12 -8.43
CA ASN A 54 11.54 -6.55 -8.43
C ASN A 54 10.25 -6.79 -7.67
N ASN A 55 10.34 -7.24 -6.44
CA ASN A 55 9.19 -7.60 -5.62
C ASN A 55 8.92 -6.54 -4.55
N PHE A 56 7.68 -6.20 -4.37
CA PHE A 56 7.19 -5.50 -3.20
C PHE A 56 6.20 -6.42 -2.47
N ALA A 57 6.47 -6.72 -1.21
CA ALA A 57 5.56 -7.49 -0.37
C ALA A 57 5.13 -6.66 0.83
N LEU A 58 3.84 -6.63 1.12
CA LEU A 58 3.26 -6.02 2.29
C LEU A 58 2.43 -7.07 3.02
N THR A 59 2.82 -7.41 4.24
CA THR A 59 2.08 -8.33 5.11
C THR A 59 1.56 -7.55 6.31
N ILE A 60 0.28 -7.63 6.57
CA ILE A 60 -0.40 -6.96 7.69
C ILE A 60 -1.20 -8.01 8.43
N ASP A 61 -0.84 -8.26 9.68
CA ASP A 61 -1.51 -9.22 10.57
C ASP A 61 -2.65 -8.55 11.39
N GLY A 62 -3.07 -7.40 10.99
CA GLY A 62 -4.14 -6.63 11.62
C GLY A 62 -4.96 -5.90 10.59
N ALA A 63 -5.44 -4.72 10.95
CA ALA A 63 -6.21 -3.88 10.05
C ALA A 63 -5.30 -3.03 9.15
N GLN A 64 -5.67 -2.92 7.88
CA GLN A 64 -5.14 -1.93 6.96
C GLN A 64 -6.20 -0.85 6.71
N LEU A 65 -5.83 0.41 6.86
CA LEU A 65 -6.67 1.54 6.50
C LEU A 65 -5.95 2.41 5.46
N ILE A 66 -6.60 2.61 4.31
CA ILE A 66 -6.13 3.51 3.26
C ILE A 66 -7.19 4.58 3.07
N GLY A 67 -6.90 5.80 3.47
CA GLY A 67 -7.76 6.97 3.25
C GLY A 67 -7.19 7.85 2.14
N VAL A 68 -7.96 8.08 1.08
CA VAL A 68 -7.59 8.94 -0.04
C VAL A 68 -8.68 9.98 -0.24
N THR A 69 -8.38 11.25 -0.04
CA THR A 69 -9.33 12.35 -0.27
C THR A 69 -9.35 12.82 -1.73
N GLY A 70 -8.35 12.45 -2.50
CA GLY A 70 -8.25 12.75 -3.94
C GLY A 70 -8.46 11.51 -4.81
N THR A 71 -7.64 11.35 -5.81
CA THR A 71 -7.69 10.21 -6.74
C THR A 71 -6.79 9.08 -6.28
N GLN A 72 -7.30 7.87 -6.26
CA GLN A 72 -6.50 6.65 -6.18
C GLN A 72 -6.48 5.99 -7.55
N ALA A 73 -5.29 5.64 -8.04
CA ALA A 73 -5.11 4.90 -9.28
C ALA A 73 -4.29 3.64 -9.02
N THR A 74 -4.71 2.52 -9.61
CA THR A 74 -3.96 1.27 -9.61
C THR A 74 -3.85 0.79 -11.05
N ASP A 75 -2.63 0.69 -11.54
CA ASP A 75 -2.33 0.21 -12.90
C ASP A 75 -1.54 -1.09 -12.80
N VAL A 76 -2.08 -2.16 -13.36
CA VAL A 76 -1.48 -3.49 -13.35
C VAL A 76 -1.52 -4.06 -14.77
N THR A 77 -0.37 -4.23 -15.39
CA THR A 77 -0.26 -4.81 -16.73
C THR A 77 -0.36 -6.34 -16.73
N GLY A 78 -0.23 -6.98 -15.58
CA GLY A 78 -0.35 -8.43 -15.42
C GLY A 78 -1.67 -8.84 -14.77
N ASN A 79 -1.67 -9.98 -14.13
CA ASN A 79 -2.85 -10.50 -13.44
C ASN A 79 -3.02 -9.85 -12.06
N VAL A 80 -4.26 -9.58 -11.70
CA VAL A 80 -4.66 -9.24 -10.33
C VAL A 80 -5.46 -10.38 -9.74
N THR A 81 -5.10 -10.82 -8.54
CA THR A 81 -5.87 -11.80 -7.80
C THR A 81 -6.22 -11.21 -6.44
N GLU A 82 -7.49 -11.19 -6.11
CA GLU A 82 -8.02 -10.76 -4.83
C GLU A 82 -8.81 -11.91 -4.20
N THR A 83 -8.50 -12.26 -2.97
CA THR A 83 -9.18 -13.32 -2.24
C THR A 83 -9.65 -12.79 -0.89
N TYR A 84 -10.92 -12.92 -0.61
CA TYR A 84 -11.55 -12.49 0.63
C TYR A 84 -12.10 -13.72 1.36
N GLY A 85 -11.60 -13.97 2.56
CA GLY A 85 -12.13 -15.04 3.43
C GLY A 85 -13.42 -14.64 4.18
N GLY A 86 -13.80 -13.39 4.10
CA GLY A 86 -15.00 -12.82 4.71
C GLY A 86 -15.82 -12.04 3.70
N THR A 87 -16.40 -10.94 4.14
CA THR A 87 -17.27 -10.08 3.33
C THR A 87 -16.43 -9.01 2.60
N GLN A 88 -16.68 -8.82 1.33
CA GLN A 88 -16.25 -7.65 0.57
C GLN A 88 -17.45 -6.72 0.38
N VAL A 89 -17.27 -5.44 0.68
CA VAL A 89 -18.27 -4.40 0.43
C VAL A 89 -17.67 -3.34 -0.47
N THR A 90 -18.36 -2.99 -1.55
CA THR A 90 -18.04 -1.87 -2.41
C THR A 90 -19.21 -0.90 -2.41
N ASP A 91 -19.02 0.27 -1.84
CA ASP A 91 -20.03 1.33 -1.80
C ASP A 91 -19.57 2.49 -2.69
N VAL A 92 -20.36 2.82 -3.69
CA VAL A 92 -20.07 3.86 -4.66
C VAL A 92 -21.26 4.80 -4.78
N THR A 93 -21.11 6.02 -4.27
CA THR A 93 -22.18 7.05 -4.37
C THR A 93 -22.34 7.61 -5.79
N GLY A 94 -21.33 7.49 -6.62
CA GLY A 94 -21.35 7.90 -8.03
C GLY A 94 -21.56 6.72 -8.97
N SER A 95 -20.81 6.68 -10.05
CA SER A 95 -20.87 5.60 -11.03
C SER A 95 -19.75 4.60 -10.83
N GLN A 96 -20.06 3.32 -10.91
CA GLN A 96 -19.08 2.24 -11.03
C GLN A 96 -19.13 1.69 -12.46
N THR A 97 -18.00 1.60 -13.10
CA THR A 97 -17.89 1.03 -14.45
C THR A 97 -16.92 -0.13 -14.43
N THR A 98 -17.33 -1.26 -14.98
CA THR A 98 -16.48 -2.42 -15.19
C THR A 98 -16.48 -2.74 -16.69
N THR A 99 -15.32 -2.73 -17.31
CA THR A 99 -15.15 -3.09 -18.72
C THR A 99 -14.27 -4.33 -18.80
N ALA A 100 -14.75 -5.37 -19.42
CA ALA A 100 -14.04 -6.63 -19.58
C ALA A 100 -14.44 -7.28 -20.91
N ALA A 101 -13.53 -8.04 -21.51
CA ALA A 101 -13.85 -8.87 -22.68
C ALA A 101 -14.84 -9.99 -22.34
N SER A 102 -14.75 -10.51 -21.11
CA SER A 102 -15.73 -11.42 -20.52
C SER A 102 -15.79 -11.18 -19.00
N MET A 103 -16.94 -11.39 -18.43
CA MET A 103 -17.16 -11.31 -16.99
C MET A 103 -17.91 -12.57 -16.56
N ASP A 104 -17.37 -13.30 -15.59
CA ASP A 104 -18.04 -14.42 -14.97
C ASP A 104 -18.40 -14.02 -13.52
N ILE A 105 -19.69 -14.08 -13.21
CA ILE A 105 -20.22 -13.78 -11.88
C ILE A 105 -20.90 -15.03 -11.38
N ASN A 106 -20.30 -15.69 -10.39
CA ASN A 106 -20.82 -16.91 -9.81
C ASN A 106 -21.19 -16.68 -8.35
N GLY A 107 -22.48 -16.68 -8.06
CA GLY A 107 -23.04 -16.61 -6.72
C GLY A 107 -23.48 -17.99 -6.23
N GLY A 108 -22.77 -18.59 -5.28
CA GLY A 108 -23.06 -19.94 -4.81
C GLY A 108 -24.45 -20.14 -4.23
N SER A 109 -25.07 -19.09 -3.65
CA SER A 109 -26.44 -19.13 -3.12
C SER A 109 -27.39 -18.17 -3.81
N GLY A 110 -26.88 -17.23 -4.60
CA GLY A 110 -27.70 -16.29 -5.36
C GLY A 110 -26.93 -15.05 -5.77
N ILE A 111 -27.44 -14.37 -6.76
CA ILE A 111 -27.05 -13.03 -7.19
C ILE A 111 -28.31 -12.19 -7.13
N ASP A 112 -28.32 -11.16 -6.29
CA ASP A 112 -29.41 -10.21 -6.18
C ASP A 112 -29.00 -8.89 -6.84
N MET A 113 -29.83 -8.41 -7.77
CA MET A 113 -29.64 -7.15 -8.48
C MET A 113 -30.89 -6.32 -8.35
N ASP A 114 -30.85 -5.28 -7.52
CA ASP A 114 -31.94 -4.31 -7.37
C ASP A 114 -31.59 -3.03 -8.13
N ALA A 115 -32.31 -2.78 -9.19
CA ALA A 115 -32.12 -1.59 -10.02
C ALA A 115 -33.43 -1.21 -10.72
N SER A 116 -33.62 0.08 -10.98
CA SER A 116 -34.75 0.56 -11.79
C SER A 116 -34.74 0.03 -13.22
N THR A 117 -33.57 -0.28 -13.76
CA THR A 117 -33.39 -0.88 -15.09
C THR A 117 -32.18 -1.80 -15.10
N ILE A 118 -32.34 -3.02 -15.57
CA ILE A 118 -31.28 -3.99 -15.84
C ILE A 118 -31.31 -4.30 -17.34
N ASN A 119 -30.26 -3.93 -18.07
CA ASN A 119 -30.12 -4.22 -19.49
C ASN A 119 -29.12 -5.36 -19.66
N LEU A 120 -29.58 -6.47 -20.23
CA LEU A 120 -28.77 -7.63 -20.60
C LEU A 120 -28.85 -7.78 -22.11
N ASN A 121 -27.72 -7.55 -22.80
CA ASN A 121 -27.60 -7.68 -24.26
C ASN A 121 -26.89 -8.96 -24.63
#